data_f2c69e846281fe6157ce24062afc4779
#
_entry.id   f2c69e846281fe6157ce24062afc4779
#
_cell.length_a   1.000
_cell.length_b   1.000
_cell.length_c   1.000
_cell.angle_alpha   90.00
_cell.angle_beta   90.00
_cell.angle_gamma   90.00
#
_symmetry.space_group_name_H-M   'P 1'
#
loop_
_entity.id
_entity.type
_entity.pdbx_description
1 polymer ?
#
loop_
_entity_poly.entity_id
_entity_poly.type
_entity_poly.pdbx_seq_one_letter_code
_entity_poly.pdbx_strand_id
1 'polypeptide(L)'
;MPSIIMKIHELNATEVAQEKLSDFIKDDLKNYAKLRNYDYGPNKRNNVSNLSQFISHRAINEYFVIKEVLKSYSLDESEKYIQEIFWRIYWKGWLEHHPAVWSDFTNYKFTDESLDLISAKEGKTNITCFNSWVEE
;
A
#
# COMPACT_ATOMS: atom_id res chain seq x y z
N MET A 1 -25.57 -10.29 -20.21
CA MET A 1 -24.28 -10.36 -19.51
C MET A 1 -24.48 -9.66 -18.16
N PRO A 2 -24.27 -10.32 -17.01
CA PRO A 2 -24.29 -9.61 -15.74
C PRO A 2 -23.17 -8.59 -15.71
N SER A 3 -23.46 -7.38 -15.25
CA SER A 3 -22.49 -6.28 -15.19
C SER A 3 -21.34 -6.65 -14.22
N ILE A 4 -20.14 -6.16 -14.48
CA ILE A 4 -18.95 -6.31 -13.61
C ILE A 4 -19.29 -5.96 -12.14
N ILE A 5 -20.18 -5.00 -11.90
CA ILE A 5 -20.64 -4.56 -10.58
C ILE A 5 -21.38 -5.69 -9.83
N MET A 6 -22.16 -6.54 -10.50
CA MET A 6 -22.85 -7.68 -9.82
C MET A 6 -21.84 -8.75 -9.36
N LYS A 7 -20.75 -8.96 -10.08
CA LYS A 7 -19.70 -9.92 -9.68
C LYS A 7 -18.96 -9.52 -8.40
N ILE A 8 -18.76 -8.23 -8.18
CA ILE A 8 -18.02 -7.72 -6.99
C ILE A 8 -18.80 -7.98 -5.69
N HIS A 9 -20.12 -8.04 -5.72
CA HIS A 9 -20.94 -8.32 -4.54
C HIS A 9 -20.96 -9.81 -4.15
N GLU A 10 -20.52 -10.72 -5.02
CA GLU A 10 -20.49 -12.16 -4.76
C GLU A 10 -19.12 -12.67 -4.28
N LEU A 11 -18.04 -11.90 -4.50
CA LEU A 11 -16.68 -12.29 -4.08
C LEU A 11 -16.43 -11.89 -2.63
N ASN A 12 -15.89 -12.83 -1.83
CA ASN A 12 -15.39 -12.48 -0.51
C ASN A 12 -14.03 -11.73 -0.60
N ALA A 13 -13.61 -11.08 0.50
CA ALA A 13 -12.39 -10.27 0.51
C ALA A 13 -11.12 -11.06 0.13
N THR A 14 -11.10 -12.36 0.41
CA THR A 14 -9.98 -13.25 0.05
C THR A 14 -9.91 -13.45 -1.45
N GLU A 15 -11.04 -13.72 -2.10
CA GLU A 15 -11.11 -13.90 -3.55
C GLU A 15 -10.71 -12.64 -4.31
N VAL A 16 -11.20 -11.48 -3.86
CA VAL A 16 -10.79 -10.17 -4.42
C VAL A 16 -9.28 -9.95 -4.28
N ALA A 17 -8.71 -10.28 -3.12
CA ALA A 17 -7.28 -10.13 -2.89
C ALA A 17 -6.44 -11.08 -3.77
N GLN A 18 -6.90 -12.31 -3.96
CA GLN A 18 -6.23 -13.30 -4.81
C GLN A 18 -6.28 -12.90 -6.29
N GLU A 19 -7.42 -12.39 -6.78
CA GLU A 19 -7.56 -11.88 -8.13
C GLU A 19 -6.61 -10.69 -8.36
N LYS A 20 -6.61 -9.70 -7.46
CA LYS A 20 -5.67 -8.55 -7.53
C LYS A 20 -4.20 -8.99 -7.53
N LEU A 21 -3.83 -9.97 -6.71
CA LEU A 21 -2.48 -10.51 -6.68
C LEU A 21 -2.13 -11.18 -8.02
N SER A 22 -3.04 -11.98 -8.56
CA SER A 22 -2.86 -12.67 -9.84
C SER A 22 -2.64 -11.66 -10.98
N ASP A 23 -3.47 -10.63 -11.07
CA ASP A 23 -3.35 -9.59 -12.09
C ASP A 23 -2.03 -8.83 -11.96
N PHE A 24 -1.66 -8.43 -10.74
CA PHE A 24 -0.40 -7.76 -10.48
C PHE A 24 0.82 -8.62 -10.87
N ILE A 25 0.83 -9.91 -10.52
CA ILE A 25 1.90 -10.84 -10.90
C ILE A 25 2.03 -10.93 -12.41
N LYS A 26 0.91 -11.03 -13.13
CA LYS A 26 0.88 -11.19 -14.57
C LYS A 26 1.33 -9.94 -15.33
N ASP A 27 0.85 -8.79 -14.94
CA ASP A 27 0.93 -7.59 -15.76
C ASP A 27 2.00 -6.59 -15.28
N ASP A 28 2.17 -6.39 -13.97
CA ASP A 28 2.88 -5.25 -13.41
C ASP A 28 4.15 -5.60 -12.61
N LEU A 29 4.24 -6.79 -12.03
CA LEU A 29 5.33 -7.18 -11.13
C LEU A 29 6.72 -7.01 -11.76
N LYS A 30 6.88 -7.35 -13.03
CA LYS A 30 8.15 -7.21 -13.77
C LYS A 30 8.69 -5.77 -13.80
N ASN A 31 7.80 -4.79 -13.69
CA ASN A 31 8.16 -3.37 -13.71
C ASN A 31 8.16 -2.74 -12.31
N TYR A 32 7.77 -3.49 -11.28
CA TYR A 32 7.60 -2.98 -9.93
C TYR A 32 8.83 -2.27 -9.39
N ALA A 33 10.01 -2.88 -9.49
CA ALA A 33 11.26 -2.31 -9.00
C ALA A 33 11.53 -0.90 -9.56
N LYS A 34 11.15 -0.67 -10.82
CA LYS A 34 11.36 0.59 -11.54
C LYS A 34 10.26 1.61 -11.27
N LEU A 35 9.01 1.16 -11.17
CA LEU A 35 7.84 2.06 -11.19
C LEU A 35 7.22 2.30 -9.82
N ARG A 36 7.53 1.50 -8.78
CA ARG A 36 6.87 1.53 -7.48
C ARG A 36 6.84 2.90 -6.77
N ASN A 37 7.81 3.76 -7.06
CA ASN A 37 7.94 5.07 -6.41
C ASN A 37 7.26 6.21 -7.17
N TYR A 38 6.63 5.92 -8.32
CA TYR A 38 5.90 6.92 -9.07
C TYR A 38 4.45 6.97 -8.61
N ASP A 39 3.94 8.17 -8.40
CA ASP A 39 2.52 8.42 -8.17
C ASP A 39 1.87 8.81 -9.50
N TYR A 40 0.90 8.02 -9.92
CA TYR A 40 0.10 8.26 -11.14
C TYR A 40 -1.30 8.77 -10.80
N GLY A 41 -1.53 9.15 -9.55
CA GLY A 41 -2.84 9.56 -9.03
C GLY A 41 -3.74 8.37 -8.64
N PRO A 42 -4.89 8.66 -8.00
CA PRO A 42 -5.72 7.65 -7.33
C PRO A 42 -6.28 6.58 -8.27
N ASN A 43 -6.49 6.93 -9.55
CA ASN A 43 -7.12 6.03 -10.53
C ASN A 43 -6.14 5.23 -11.38
N LYS A 44 -4.82 5.39 -11.18
CA LYS A 44 -3.77 4.76 -12.01
C LYS A 44 -2.68 4.08 -11.19
N ARG A 45 -3.06 3.41 -10.11
CA ARG A 45 -2.13 2.72 -9.18
C ARG A 45 -1.81 1.28 -9.61
N ASN A 46 -1.58 1.03 -10.90
CA ASN A 46 -1.24 -0.30 -11.40
C ASN A 46 0.22 -0.68 -11.12
N ASN A 47 1.08 0.28 -10.84
CA ASN A 47 2.49 0.07 -10.53
C ASN A 47 2.75 -0.56 -9.16
N VAL A 48 1.72 -0.77 -8.35
CA VAL A 48 1.76 -1.43 -7.03
C VAL A 48 0.61 -2.41 -6.88
N SER A 49 0.78 -3.43 -6.02
CA SER A 49 -0.20 -4.51 -5.87
C SER A 49 -1.53 -4.11 -5.22
N ASN A 50 -1.59 -2.97 -4.53
CA ASN A 50 -2.75 -2.52 -3.76
C ASN A 50 -3.30 -3.54 -2.74
N LEU A 51 -2.44 -4.44 -2.22
CA LEU A 51 -2.82 -5.52 -1.31
C LEU A 51 -2.75 -5.15 0.17
N SER A 52 -2.26 -3.96 0.51
CA SER A 52 -1.98 -3.55 1.88
C SER A 52 -3.19 -3.71 2.82
N GLN A 53 -4.36 -3.28 2.39
CA GLN A 53 -5.62 -3.43 3.14
C GLN A 53 -5.98 -4.90 3.40
N PHE A 54 -5.87 -5.76 2.39
CA PHE A 54 -6.22 -7.18 2.51
C PHE A 54 -5.28 -7.94 3.44
N ILE A 55 -3.99 -7.60 3.43
CA ILE A 55 -3.01 -8.16 4.34
C ILE A 55 -3.26 -7.64 5.77
N SER A 56 -3.56 -6.36 5.95
CA SER A 56 -3.85 -5.77 7.25
C SER A 56 -5.07 -6.40 7.92
N HIS A 57 -6.11 -6.70 7.15
CA HIS A 57 -7.34 -7.33 7.62
C HIS A 57 -7.31 -8.86 7.55
N ARG A 58 -6.14 -9.47 7.28
CA ARG A 58 -5.96 -10.93 7.26
C ARG A 58 -6.80 -11.68 6.22
N ALA A 59 -7.27 -11.00 5.16
CA ALA A 59 -7.92 -11.66 4.03
C ALA A 59 -6.95 -12.56 3.25
N ILE A 60 -5.68 -12.12 3.15
CA ILE A 60 -4.53 -12.92 2.73
C ILE A 60 -3.36 -12.64 3.66
N ASN A 61 -2.34 -13.49 3.66
CA ASN A 61 -1.14 -13.28 4.46
C ASN A 61 0.11 -13.12 3.58
N GLU A 62 1.16 -12.61 4.17
CA GLU A 62 2.43 -12.31 3.52
C GLU A 62 3.07 -13.57 2.91
N TYR A 63 2.99 -14.71 3.61
CA TYR A 63 3.51 -15.99 3.11
C TYR A 63 2.81 -16.43 1.82
N PHE A 64 1.48 -16.31 1.77
CA PHE A 64 0.71 -16.61 0.57
C PHE A 64 1.15 -15.74 -0.61
N VAL A 65 1.29 -14.43 -0.39
CA VAL A 65 1.73 -13.49 -1.44
C VAL A 65 3.11 -13.87 -1.99
N ILE A 66 4.09 -14.13 -1.11
CA ILE A 66 5.45 -14.52 -1.51
C ILE A 66 5.42 -15.84 -2.28
N LYS A 67 4.65 -16.83 -1.81
CA LYS A 67 4.52 -18.13 -2.46
C LYS A 67 3.97 -18.02 -3.88
N GLU A 68 2.93 -17.21 -4.07
CA GLU A 68 2.33 -17.00 -5.40
C GLU A 68 3.28 -16.29 -6.36
N VAL A 69 4.01 -15.27 -5.87
CA VAL A 69 5.04 -14.57 -6.65
C VAL A 69 6.13 -15.54 -7.14
N LEU A 70 6.65 -16.37 -6.25
CA LEU A 70 7.73 -17.30 -6.54
C LEU A 70 7.34 -18.49 -7.43
N LYS A 71 6.05 -18.66 -7.74
CA LYS A 71 5.62 -19.59 -8.79
C LYS A 71 5.91 -19.08 -10.21
N SER A 72 5.96 -17.78 -10.40
CA SER A 72 6.06 -17.13 -11.72
C SER A 72 7.37 -16.39 -11.94
N TYR A 73 8.04 -15.97 -10.87
CA TYR A 73 9.27 -15.19 -10.89
C TYR A 73 10.33 -15.81 -9.99
N SER A 74 11.59 -15.71 -10.40
CA SER A 74 12.73 -16.02 -9.51
C SER A 74 12.82 -14.99 -8.38
N LEU A 75 13.60 -15.33 -7.34
CA LEU A 75 13.85 -14.40 -6.24
C LEU A 75 14.52 -13.11 -6.73
N ASP A 76 15.48 -13.21 -7.64
CA ASP A 76 16.21 -12.05 -8.16
C ASP A 76 15.27 -11.09 -8.94
N GLU A 77 14.37 -11.62 -9.76
CA GLU A 77 13.41 -10.83 -10.53
C GLU A 77 12.37 -10.12 -9.65
N SER A 78 11.98 -10.76 -8.54
CA SER A 78 10.95 -10.26 -7.62
C SER A 78 11.50 -9.65 -6.33
N GLU A 79 12.84 -9.55 -6.19
CA GLU A 79 13.53 -9.15 -4.97
C GLU A 79 12.93 -7.91 -4.32
N LYS A 80 12.73 -6.83 -5.10
CA LYS A 80 12.23 -5.56 -4.55
C LYS A 80 10.81 -5.65 -4.01
N TYR A 81 9.96 -6.45 -4.63
CA TYR A 81 8.60 -6.66 -4.15
C TYR A 81 8.59 -7.52 -2.87
N ILE A 82 9.38 -8.60 -2.86
CA ILE A 82 9.51 -9.48 -1.70
C ILE A 82 10.14 -8.72 -0.51
N GLN A 83 11.13 -7.86 -0.75
CA GLN A 83 11.69 -6.99 0.29
C GLN A 83 10.63 -6.11 0.94
N GLU A 84 9.72 -5.49 0.19
CA GLU A 84 8.64 -4.67 0.76
C GLU A 84 7.68 -5.49 1.62
N ILE A 85 7.40 -6.75 1.25
CA ILE A 85 6.62 -7.67 2.09
C ILE A 85 7.35 -7.96 3.41
N PHE A 86 8.67 -8.23 3.35
CA PHE A 86 9.46 -8.46 4.56
C PHE A 86 9.59 -7.20 5.42
N TRP A 87 9.75 -6.00 4.85
CA TRP A 87 9.75 -4.76 5.60
C TRP A 87 8.46 -4.56 6.39
N ARG A 88 7.31 -4.92 5.81
CA ARG A 88 6.03 -4.89 6.50
C ARG A 88 6.02 -5.80 7.73
N ILE A 89 6.50 -7.04 7.59
CA ILE A 89 6.59 -8.00 8.71
C ILE A 89 7.53 -7.46 9.79
N TYR A 90 8.70 -7.00 9.37
CA TYR A 90 9.72 -6.45 10.28
C TYR A 90 9.18 -5.28 11.09
N TRP A 91 8.64 -4.25 10.45
CA TRP A 91 8.12 -3.07 11.13
C TRP A 91 6.96 -3.38 12.06
N LYS A 92 6.08 -4.28 11.67
CA LYS A 92 5.00 -4.73 12.54
C LYS A 92 5.54 -5.36 13.81
N GLY A 93 6.44 -6.35 13.70
CA GLY A 93 7.06 -6.99 14.86
C GLY A 93 7.88 -6.01 15.69
N TRP A 94 8.62 -5.11 15.05
CA TRP A 94 9.41 -4.08 15.75
C TRP A 94 8.52 -3.15 16.58
N LEU A 95 7.43 -2.64 16.01
CA LEU A 95 6.49 -1.75 16.72
C LEU A 95 5.78 -2.46 17.89
N GLU A 96 5.46 -3.75 17.73
CA GLU A 96 4.88 -4.54 18.82
C GLU A 96 5.81 -4.62 20.05
N HIS A 97 7.13 -4.59 19.82
CA HIS A 97 8.15 -4.61 20.91
C HIS A 97 8.59 -3.20 21.37
N HIS A 98 8.09 -2.14 20.74
CA HIS A 98 8.45 -0.76 21.06
C HIS A 98 7.20 0.10 21.32
N PRO A 99 6.39 -0.21 22.35
CA PRO A 99 5.12 0.48 22.63
C PRO A 99 5.30 1.98 22.91
N ALA A 100 6.49 2.40 23.36
CA ALA A 100 6.79 3.81 23.59
C ALA A 100 6.66 4.65 22.30
N VAL A 101 7.01 4.10 21.14
CA VAL A 101 6.88 4.80 19.85
C VAL A 101 5.42 5.18 19.57
N TRP A 102 4.48 4.26 19.84
CA TRP A 102 3.06 4.56 19.71
C TRP A 102 2.59 5.61 20.71
N SER A 103 3.02 5.49 21.96
CA SER A 103 2.71 6.47 23.00
C SER A 103 3.23 7.86 22.64
N ASP A 104 4.47 7.96 22.19
CA ASP A 104 5.08 9.22 21.77
C ASP A 104 4.33 9.84 20.59
N PHE A 105 3.99 9.02 19.58
CA PHE A 105 3.21 9.47 18.41
C PHE A 105 1.83 9.99 18.79
N THR A 106 1.08 9.27 19.65
CA THR A 106 -0.28 9.67 20.03
C THR A 106 -0.31 10.86 20.99
N ASN A 107 0.74 11.05 21.79
CA ASN A 107 0.87 12.15 22.72
C ASN A 107 1.59 13.37 22.13
N TYR A 108 2.13 13.24 20.91
CA TYR A 108 2.80 14.35 20.25
C TYR A 108 1.81 15.48 19.99
N LYS A 109 2.11 16.65 20.53
CA LYS A 109 1.31 17.86 20.31
C LYS A 109 2.14 18.82 19.49
N PHE A 110 1.60 19.27 18.40
CA PHE A 110 2.14 20.42 17.69
C PHE A 110 1.92 21.65 18.59
N THR A 111 3.01 22.21 19.09
CA THR A 111 2.98 23.39 19.97
C THR A 111 2.90 24.70 19.19
N ASP A 112 3.07 24.63 17.88
CA ASP A 112 3.10 25.79 16.99
C ASP A 112 1.95 25.71 15.99
N GLU A 113 0.96 26.61 16.14
CA GLU A 113 -0.05 26.88 15.12
C GLU A 113 0.48 27.90 14.12
N SER A 114 1.63 27.63 13.55
CA SER A 114 2.19 28.48 12.49
C SER A 114 1.24 28.55 11.28
N LEU A 115 1.28 29.66 10.56
CA LEU A 115 0.55 29.82 9.31
C LEU A 115 0.86 28.69 8.33
N ASP A 116 2.08 28.15 8.39
CA ASP A 116 2.52 27.02 7.57
C ASP A 116 1.77 25.73 7.90
N LEU A 117 1.51 25.45 9.18
CA LEU A 117 0.72 24.29 9.59
C LEU A 117 -0.76 24.41 9.15
N ILE A 118 -1.33 25.60 9.27
CA ILE A 118 -2.69 25.87 8.80
C ILE A 118 -2.76 25.69 7.29
N SER A 119 -1.84 26.29 6.56
CA SER A 119 -1.74 26.17 5.09
C SER A 119 -1.57 24.71 4.66
N ALA A 120 -0.78 23.90 5.39
CA ALA A 120 -0.61 22.48 5.09
C ALA A 120 -1.91 21.70 5.30
N LYS A 121 -2.61 21.93 6.40
CA LYS A 121 -3.91 21.27 6.67
C LYS A 121 -4.98 21.61 5.63
N GLU A 122 -4.93 22.80 5.06
CA GLU A 122 -5.88 23.28 4.06
C GLU A 122 -5.46 22.98 2.62
N GLY A 123 -4.30 22.35 2.40
CA GLY A 123 -3.76 22.12 1.05
C GLY A 123 -3.42 23.42 0.30
N LYS A 124 -3.05 24.49 1.02
CA LYS A 124 -2.74 25.80 0.48
C LYS A 124 -1.27 26.17 0.68
N THR A 125 -0.37 25.24 0.39
CA THR A 125 1.07 25.45 0.47
C THR A 125 1.66 25.92 -0.86
N ASN A 126 2.94 26.29 -0.88
CA ASN A 126 3.68 26.57 -2.12
C ASN A 126 4.08 25.29 -2.89
N ILE A 127 3.63 24.10 -2.44
CA ILE A 127 3.97 22.81 -3.05
C ILE A 127 2.72 22.25 -3.73
N THR A 128 2.58 22.47 -5.02
CA THR A 128 1.40 22.12 -5.80
C THR A 128 1.03 20.63 -5.70
N CYS A 129 2.01 19.73 -5.79
CA CYS A 129 1.76 18.28 -5.67
C CYS A 129 1.25 17.88 -4.27
N PHE A 130 1.71 18.55 -3.21
CA PHE A 130 1.20 18.34 -1.85
C PHE A 130 -0.25 18.82 -1.74
N ASN A 131 -0.57 19.99 -2.27
CA ASN A 131 -1.93 20.54 -2.25
C ASN A 131 -2.91 19.61 -2.97
N SER A 132 -2.55 19.14 -4.18
CA SER A 132 -3.37 18.15 -4.91
C SER A 132 -3.57 16.86 -4.12
N TRP A 133 -2.57 16.43 -3.37
CA TRP A 133 -2.64 15.23 -2.54
C TRP A 133 -3.56 15.37 -1.33
N VAL A 134 -3.67 16.57 -0.76
CA VAL A 134 -4.61 16.88 0.33
C VAL A 134 -6.06 16.92 -0.17
N GLU A 135 -6.28 17.26 -1.44
CA GLU A 135 -7.61 17.28 -2.06
C GLU A 135 -8.12 15.88 -2.47
N GLU A 136 -7.25 14.85 -2.60
CA GLU A 136 -7.62 13.47 -2.90
C GLU A 136 -8.34 12.79 -1.73
#